data_f83e8ec00de6e92582c297222fa0823b
#
_entry.id   f83e8ec00de6e92582c297222fa0823b
#
_cell.length_a   1.000
_cell.length_b   1.000
_cell.length_c   1.000
_cell.angle_alpha   90.00
_cell.angle_beta   90.00
_cell.angle_gamma   90.00
#
_symmetry.space_group_name_H-M   'P 1'
#
loop_
_entity.id
_entity.type
_entity.pdbx_description
1 polymer ?
#
loop_
_entity_poly.entity_id
_entity_poly.type
_entity_poly.pdbx_seq_one_letter_code
_entity_poly.pdbx_strand_id
1 'polypeptide(L)'
;MEALQARKAAEQRARQAAWKKRMDAYRRKLAEEKASSGHAGHFFNVAGHVFQVCIPASLDSQSVLKSYQPFACGPSSDLLFTLSLEFVDDLANVQVGEVKECLNDEPPYFWMFSRDGKYDFGFSYTRSHPDCIVAVSDDFSNAVVHVSSGKPDRYISFAVDNALMLMYAARSIAYDTLLIHASVIRHSDAGYVFLGRSGTGKSTHSRLWLENIEGAELLNDDNPVIRIVDGEVLVFGSPWSGKTHCYKNEVVPLKGIVRLSQ
;
A
#
# COMPACT_ATOMS: atom_id res chain seq x y z
N MET A 1 -14.99 -38.28 16.53
CA MET A 1 -14.02 -37.39 15.82
C MET A 1 -14.61 -36.84 14.53
N GLU A 2 -15.19 -37.66 13.67
CA GLU A 2 -15.79 -37.24 12.38
C GLU A 2 -16.88 -36.15 12.49
N ALA A 3 -17.82 -36.30 13.46
CA ALA A 3 -18.90 -35.32 13.65
C ALA A 3 -18.35 -33.91 14.04
N LEU A 4 -17.26 -33.82 14.81
CA LEU A 4 -16.63 -32.58 15.19
C LEU A 4 -15.89 -31.93 14.00
N GLN A 5 -15.24 -32.75 13.17
CA GLN A 5 -14.59 -32.30 11.95
C GLN A 5 -15.61 -31.79 10.93
N ALA A 6 -16.73 -32.52 10.74
CA ALA A 6 -17.83 -32.12 9.87
C ALA A 6 -18.46 -30.78 10.31
N ARG A 7 -18.65 -30.59 11.62
CA ARG A 7 -19.18 -29.35 12.20
C ARG A 7 -18.22 -28.16 11.96
N LYS A 8 -16.91 -28.33 12.21
CA LYS A 8 -15.91 -27.31 11.95
C LYS A 8 -15.84 -26.94 10.47
N ALA A 9 -15.90 -27.92 9.57
CA ALA A 9 -15.93 -27.69 8.13
C ALA A 9 -17.18 -26.94 7.67
N ALA A 10 -18.35 -27.25 8.25
CA ALA A 10 -19.59 -26.53 7.96
C ALA A 10 -19.55 -25.08 8.48
N GLU A 11 -19.04 -24.86 9.69
CA GLU A 11 -18.84 -23.52 10.25
C GLU A 11 -17.87 -22.69 9.38
N GLN A 12 -16.77 -23.30 8.94
CA GLN A 12 -15.79 -22.64 8.05
C GLN A 12 -16.41 -22.27 6.70
N ARG A 13 -17.18 -23.17 6.09
CA ARG A 13 -17.90 -22.89 4.82
C ARG A 13 -18.93 -21.78 5.00
N ALA A 14 -19.67 -21.76 6.11
CA ALA A 14 -20.62 -20.70 6.41
C ALA A 14 -19.93 -19.33 6.58
N ARG A 15 -18.79 -19.28 7.27
CA ARG A 15 -17.97 -18.06 7.41
C ARG A 15 -17.45 -17.57 6.06
N GLN A 16 -16.92 -18.47 5.22
CA GLN A 16 -16.47 -18.13 3.86
C GLN A 16 -17.61 -17.61 3.00
N ALA A 17 -18.79 -18.22 3.05
CA ALA A 17 -19.95 -17.75 2.28
C ALA A 17 -20.44 -16.38 2.76
N ALA A 18 -20.49 -16.15 4.08
CA ALA A 18 -20.85 -14.86 4.66
C ALA A 18 -19.84 -13.78 4.28
N TRP A 19 -18.55 -14.09 4.34
CA TRP A 19 -17.47 -13.20 3.92
C TRP A 19 -17.57 -12.88 2.43
N LYS A 20 -17.74 -13.86 1.56
CA LYS A 20 -17.93 -13.66 0.11
C LYS A 20 -19.10 -12.73 -0.17
N LYS A 21 -20.24 -12.94 0.49
CA LYS A 21 -21.43 -12.08 0.36
C LYS A 21 -21.14 -10.64 0.77
N ARG A 22 -20.39 -10.43 1.88
CA ARG A 22 -19.97 -9.07 2.34
C ARG A 22 -19.03 -8.42 1.36
N MET A 23 -18.04 -9.15 0.82
CA MET A 23 -17.09 -8.61 -0.17
C MET A 23 -17.78 -8.28 -1.50
N ASP A 24 -18.76 -9.07 -1.93
CA ASP A 24 -19.53 -8.77 -3.14
C ASP A 24 -20.45 -7.56 -2.95
N ALA A 25 -20.99 -7.35 -1.74
CA ALA A 25 -21.75 -6.16 -1.39
C ALA A 25 -20.83 -4.92 -1.33
N TYR A 26 -19.65 -5.04 -0.75
CA TYR A 26 -18.62 -4.01 -0.71
C TYR A 26 -18.14 -3.60 -2.11
N ARG A 27 -17.84 -4.56 -2.98
CA ARG A 27 -17.46 -4.32 -4.38
C ARG A 27 -18.56 -3.61 -5.17
N ARG A 28 -19.85 -3.97 -4.94
CA ARG A 28 -20.99 -3.27 -5.56
C ARG A 28 -21.08 -1.82 -5.10
N LYS A 29 -20.95 -1.58 -3.79
CA LYS A 29 -20.93 -0.22 -3.23
C LYS A 29 -19.82 0.62 -3.84
N LEU A 30 -18.60 0.09 -3.96
CA LEU A 30 -17.47 0.76 -4.61
C LEU A 30 -17.76 1.09 -6.09
N ALA A 31 -18.41 0.19 -6.82
CA ALA A 31 -18.76 0.41 -8.23
C ALA A 31 -19.82 1.50 -8.39
N GLU A 32 -20.81 1.56 -7.49
CA GLU A 32 -21.86 2.60 -7.46
C GLU A 32 -21.26 3.97 -7.11
N GLU A 33 -20.36 4.05 -6.12
CA GLU A 33 -19.63 5.26 -5.75
C GLU A 33 -18.74 5.78 -6.89
N LYS A 34 -18.05 4.89 -7.60
CA LYS A 34 -17.25 5.22 -8.80
C LYS A 34 -18.09 5.83 -9.92
N ALA A 35 -19.34 5.39 -10.09
CA ALA A 35 -20.25 5.90 -11.12
C ALA A 35 -20.77 7.31 -10.81
N SER A 36 -20.73 7.76 -9.54
CA SER A 36 -21.31 9.05 -9.08
C SER A 36 -20.30 10.20 -8.98
N SER A 37 -19.01 10.00 -9.25
CA SER A 37 -17.95 10.96 -8.92
C SER A 37 -17.71 12.03 -9.98
N GLY A 38 -18.14 13.27 -9.67
CA GLY A 38 -17.75 14.51 -10.37
C GLY A 38 -16.72 15.37 -9.63
N HIS A 39 -15.84 14.82 -8.77
CA HIS A 39 -14.96 15.58 -7.88
C HIS A 39 -13.49 15.59 -8.32
N ALA A 40 -12.80 16.67 -8.01
CA ALA A 40 -11.40 16.97 -8.39
C ALA A 40 -10.32 16.18 -7.63
N GLY A 41 -10.61 15.04 -7.00
CA GLY A 41 -9.68 14.21 -6.27
C GLY A 41 -9.73 12.75 -6.73
N HIS A 42 -8.61 12.04 -6.59
CA HIS A 42 -8.50 10.61 -6.86
C HIS A 42 -8.65 9.84 -5.55
N PHE A 43 -9.56 8.88 -5.49
CA PHE A 43 -9.83 8.06 -4.31
C PHE A 43 -9.43 6.61 -4.58
N PHE A 44 -8.75 6.03 -3.61
CA PHE A 44 -8.28 4.65 -3.69
C PHE A 44 -8.65 3.89 -2.42
N ASN A 45 -9.04 2.63 -2.60
CA ASN A 45 -9.34 1.74 -1.50
C ASN A 45 -8.34 0.58 -1.48
N VAL A 46 -7.50 0.55 -0.47
CA VAL A 46 -6.54 -0.53 -0.24
C VAL A 46 -6.88 -1.23 1.06
N ALA A 47 -7.14 -2.53 0.99
CA ALA A 47 -7.50 -3.35 2.15
C ALA A 47 -8.67 -2.80 3.00
N GLY A 48 -9.63 -2.10 2.37
CA GLY A 48 -10.79 -1.50 3.05
C GLY A 48 -10.53 -0.12 3.62
N HIS A 49 -9.36 0.48 3.43
CA HIS A 49 -9.04 1.84 3.81
C HIS A 49 -9.07 2.75 2.59
N VAL A 50 -9.91 3.78 2.64
CA VAL A 50 -10.01 4.78 1.57
C VAL A 50 -9.08 5.95 1.89
N PHE A 51 -8.33 6.40 0.90
CA PHE A 51 -7.54 7.63 0.97
C PHE A 51 -7.70 8.46 -0.30
N GLN A 52 -7.47 9.76 -0.17
CA GLN A 52 -7.59 10.71 -1.26
C GLN A 52 -6.21 11.20 -1.70
N VAL A 53 -6.03 11.35 -3.02
CA VAL A 53 -4.84 11.93 -3.63
C VAL A 53 -5.25 13.10 -4.52
N CYS A 54 -4.71 14.28 -4.22
CA CYS A 54 -4.90 15.51 -4.97
C CYS A 54 -3.62 15.84 -5.73
N ILE A 55 -3.66 15.77 -7.05
CA ILE A 55 -2.53 16.15 -7.90
C ILE A 55 -2.92 17.29 -8.84
N PRO A 56 -1.97 18.17 -9.24
CA PRO A 56 -2.23 19.24 -10.18
C PRO A 56 -2.85 18.75 -11.48
N ALA A 57 -3.86 19.48 -11.99
CA ALA A 57 -4.55 19.11 -13.23
C ALA A 57 -3.65 19.12 -14.48
N SER A 58 -2.45 19.71 -14.38
CA SER A 58 -1.44 19.69 -15.43
C SER A 58 -0.72 18.35 -15.59
N LEU A 59 -0.88 17.43 -14.61
CA LEU A 59 -0.28 16.09 -14.65
C LEU A 59 -1.25 15.07 -15.22
N ASP A 60 -0.70 14.11 -15.96
CA ASP A 60 -1.44 12.90 -16.32
C ASP A 60 -1.56 11.96 -15.12
N SER A 61 -2.72 11.99 -14.47
CA SER A 61 -3.01 11.15 -13.31
C SER A 61 -2.92 9.65 -13.61
N GLN A 62 -3.19 9.24 -14.86
CA GLN A 62 -3.09 7.85 -15.28
C GLN A 62 -1.63 7.37 -15.27
N SER A 63 -0.69 8.25 -15.60
CA SER A 63 0.74 7.96 -15.54
C SER A 63 1.27 7.96 -14.11
N VAL A 64 0.97 9.02 -13.35
CA VAL A 64 1.49 9.21 -11.97
C VAL A 64 0.94 8.17 -11.00
N LEU A 65 -0.35 7.80 -11.13
CA LEU A 65 -1.06 6.89 -10.24
C LEU A 65 -1.36 5.52 -10.89
N LYS A 66 -0.48 5.07 -11.80
CA LYS A 66 -0.72 3.86 -12.60
C LYS A 66 -0.96 2.61 -11.76
N SER A 67 -0.15 2.36 -10.75
CA SER A 67 -0.26 1.19 -9.88
C SER A 67 -1.52 1.21 -8.99
N TYR A 68 -2.11 2.38 -8.79
CA TYR A 68 -3.31 2.59 -7.98
C TYR A 68 -4.62 2.38 -8.75
N GLN A 69 -4.58 2.32 -10.08
CA GLN A 69 -5.81 2.21 -10.90
C GLN A 69 -6.70 1.02 -10.52
N PRO A 70 -6.18 -0.18 -10.21
CA PRO A 70 -7.02 -1.30 -9.75
C PRO A 70 -7.72 -1.04 -8.41
N PHE A 71 -7.23 -0.08 -7.64
CA PHE A 71 -7.73 0.29 -6.31
C PHE A 71 -8.65 1.52 -6.34
N ALA A 72 -8.86 2.13 -7.53
CA ALA A 72 -9.69 3.32 -7.67
C ALA A 72 -11.12 3.07 -7.18
N CYS A 73 -11.66 4.04 -6.42
CA CYS A 73 -13.02 4.00 -5.89
C CYS A 73 -13.69 5.38 -5.97
N GLY A 74 -14.94 5.47 -5.56
CA GLY A 74 -15.66 6.74 -5.43
C GLY A 74 -15.23 7.55 -4.20
N PRO A 75 -15.70 8.80 -4.10
CA PRO A 75 -15.47 9.66 -2.95
C PRO A 75 -15.96 9.02 -1.65
N SER A 76 -15.25 9.29 -0.56
CA SER A 76 -15.64 8.88 0.78
C SER A 76 -15.44 10.04 1.75
N SER A 77 -16.30 10.15 2.75
CA SER A 77 -16.10 11.05 3.89
C SER A 77 -15.25 10.43 5.01
N ASP A 78 -15.08 9.10 4.99
CA ASP A 78 -14.25 8.37 5.93
C ASP A 78 -12.92 8.05 5.25
N LEU A 79 -11.98 8.98 5.38
CA LEU A 79 -10.65 8.88 4.78
C LEU A 79 -9.61 8.47 5.81
N LEU A 80 -8.78 7.52 5.43
CA LEU A 80 -7.58 7.18 6.20
C LEU A 80 -6.64 8.38 6.27
N PHE A 81 -6.41 9.04 5.12
CA PHE A 81 -5.65 10.28 4.97
C PHE A 81 -5.94 10.97 3.64
N THR A 82 -5.50 12.22 3.53
CA THR A 82 -5.43 12.98 2.26
C THR A 82 -3.96 13.31 1.96
N LEU A 83 -3.55 13.14 0.71
CA LEU A 83 -2.24 13.52 0.21
C LEU A 83 -2.39 14.49 -0.95
N SER A 84 -1.70 15.63 -0.88
CA SER A 84 -1.63 16.62 -1.97
C SER A 84 -0.23 16.69 -2.53
N LEU A 85 -0.12 16.89 -3.84
CA LEU A 85 1.15 17.16 -4.53
C LEU A 85 1.23 18.63 -4.90
N GLU A 86 2.32 19.28 -4.53
CA GLU A 86 2.62 20.67 -4.86
C GLU A 86 3.97 20.80 -5.53
N PHE A 87 4.03 21.65 -6.57
CA PHE A 87 5.28 22.04 -7.18
C PHE A 87 5.86 23.28 -6.50
N VAL A 88 7.14 23.25 -6.26
CA VAL A 88 7.93 24.38 -5.72
C VAL A 88 9.08 24.68 -6.65
N ASP A 89 9.56 25.92 -6.66
CA ASP A 89 10.71 26.30 -7.47
C ASP A 89 12.00 25.66 -6.94
N ASP A 90 12.15 25.64 -5.61
CA ASP A 90 13.29 25.01 -4.93
C ASP A 90 12.83 24.37 -3.62
N LEU A 91 13.19 23.10 -3.41
CA LEU A 91 12.90 22.36 -2.17
C LEU A 91 13.58 22.99 -0.94
N ALA A 92 14.68 23.73 -1.11
CA ALA A 92 15.33 24.46 -0.02
C ALA A 92 14.41 25.53 0.62
N ASN A 93 13.39 25.99 -0.10
CA ASN A 93 12.41 26.96 0.39
C ASN A 93 11.26 26.30 1.19
N VAL A 94 11.16 24.99 1.16
CA VAL A 94 10.16 24.27 1.96
C VAL A 94 10.60 24.30 3.42
N GLN A 95 9.76 24.88 4.27
CA GLN A 95 10.04 24.97 5.70
C GLN A 95 9.85 23.62 6.38
N VAL A 96 10.95 22.91 6.56
CA VAL A 96 11.02 21.68 7.37
C VAL A 96 11.91 21.90 8.59
N GLY A 97 11.93 20.93 9.48
CA GLY A 97 12.85 20.91 10.62
C GLY A 97 14.30 20.65 10.20
N GLU A 98 15.16 20.54 11.19
CA GLU A 98 16.53 20.09 10.98
C GLU A 98 16.56 18.65 10.49
N VAL A 99 17.48 18.33 9.59
CA VAL A 99 17.77 16.94 9.21
C VAL A 99 18.20 16.18 10.46
N LYS A 100 17.46 15.15 10.83
CA LYS A 100 17.84 14.27 11.93
C LYS A 100 18.66 13.09 11.44
N GLU A 101 18.19 12.43 10.40
CA GLU A 101 18.80 11.19 9.97
C GLU A 101 18.40 10.85 8.52
N CYS A 102 19.30 10.14 7.82
CA CYS A 102 18.97 9.33 6.66
C CYS A 102 18.83 7.89 7.16
N LEU A 103 17.63 7.36 7.15
CA LEU A 103 17.24 6.15 7.89
C LEU A 103 17.73 4.85 7.26
N ASN A 104 18.27 4.90 6.05
CA ASN A 104 18.78 3.72 5.35
C ASN A 104 20.05 4.00 4.56
N ASP A 105 20.80 2.94 4.26
CA ASP A 105 22.11 3.02 3.59
C ASP A 105 22.03 2.73 2.09
N GLU A 106 20.89 2.28 1.58
CA GLU A 106 20.66 1.95 0.17
C GLU A 106 19.44 2.70 -0.38
N PRO A 107 19.42 3.07 -1.68
CA PRO A 107 18.28 3.75 -2.27
C PRO A 107 17.02 2.84 -2.34
N PRO A 108 15.82 3.42 -2.24
CA PRO A 108 15.56 4.85 -2.05
C PRO A 108 15.96 5.32 -0.65
N TYR A 109 16.66 6.48 -0.59
CA TYR A 109 17.05 7.06 0.68
C TYR A 109 15.86 7.73 1.34
N PHE A 110 15.68 7.45 2.63
CA PHE A 110 14.60 7.97 3.45
C PHE A 110 15.14 8.95 4.49
N TRP A 111 14.76 10.21 4.36
CA TRP A 111 15.20 11.31 5.20
C TRP A 111 14.15 11.63 6.24
N MET A 112 14.58 11.92 7.44
CA MET A 112 13.72 12.40 8.52
C MET A 112 14.19 13.79 8.97
N PHE A 113 13.25 14.70 9.06
CA PHE A 113 13.41 16.06 9.59
C PHE A 113 12.62 16.19 10.86
N SER A 114 13.10 16.97 11.83
CA SER A 114 12.36 17.19 13.08
C SER A 114 12.41 18.65 13.50
N ARG A 115 11.25 19.16 13.91
CA ARG A 115 11.08 20.49 14.49
C ARG A 115 10.03 20.41 15.58
N ASP A 116 10.41 20.79 16.81
CA ASP A 116 9.50 20.88 17.97
C ASP A 116 8.69 19.58 18.22
N GLY A 117 9.33 18.42 18.01
CA GLY A 117 8.68 17.11 18.19
C GLY A 117 7.80 16.65 17.02
N LYS A 118 7.71 17.44 15.96
CA LYS A 118 7.04 17.08 14.69
C LYS A 118 8.06 16.56 13.71
N TYR A 119 7.59 15.71 12.79
CA TYR A 119 8.44 15.08 11.79
C TYR A 119 7.90 15.35 10.40
N ASP A 120 8.83 15.72 9.51
CA ASP A 120 8.63 15.71 8.07
C ASP A 120 9.59 14.70 7.46
N PHE A 121 9.35 14.30 6.23
CA PHE A 121 10.11 13.25 5.57
C PHE A 121 10.59 13.68 4.20
N GLY A 122 11.54 12.93 3.64
CA GLY A 122 11.99 13.13 2.28
C GLY A 122 12.44 11.80 1.68
N PHE A 123 12.37 11.72 0.37
CA PHE A 123 12.86 10.56 -0.38
C PHE A 123 13.80 11.02 -1.49
N SER A 124 14.80 10.19 -1.81
CA SER A 124 15.74 10.48 -2.88
C SER A 124 16.34 9.22 -3.49
N TYR A 125 16.81 9.34 -4.72
CA TYR A 125 17.63 8.32 -5.37
C TYR A 125 19.10 8.39 -4.98
N THR A 126 19.54 9.54 -4.47
CA THR A 126 20.93 9.78 -4.06
C THR A 126 21.00 10.22 -2.61
N ARG A 127 22.11 9.95 -1.94
CA ARG A 127 22.31 10.31 -0.53
C ARG A 127 22.71 11.78 -0.31
N SER A 128 22.78 12.59 -1.37
CA SER A 128 23.23 13.98 -1.27
C SER A 128 22.17 14.92 -0.68
N HIS A 129 20.93 14.78 -1.11
CA HIS A 129 19.78 15.60 -0.71
C HIS A 129 18.47 14.91 -1.10
N PRO A 130 17.35 15.24 -0.47
CA PRO A 130 16.05 14.73 -0.86
C PRO A 130 15.65 15.22 -2.27
N ASP A 131 14.99 14.37 -3.03
CA ASP A 131 14.34 14.69 -4.31
C ASP A 131 12.92 15.21 -4.12
N CYS A 132 12.31 14.95 -2.98
CA CYS A 132 11.03 15.48 -2.54
C CYS A 132 10.98 15.64 -1.03
N ILE A 133 10.09 16.50 -0.55
CA ILE A 133 9.78 16.67 0.87
C ILE A 133 8.30 16.35 1.09
N VAL A 134 8.02 15.59 2.14
CA VAL A 134 6.68 15.20 2.56
C VAL A 134 6.41 15.82 3.92
N ALA A 135 5.68 16.93 3.92
CA ALA A 135 5.20 17.58 5.13
C ALA A 135 3.94 16.86 5.61
N VAL A 136 3.93 16.41 6.87
CA VAL A 136 2.84 15.62 7.42
C VAL A 136 2.18 16.30 8.62
N SER A 137 0.86 16.09 8.80
CA SER A 137 0.17 16.49 10.04
C SER A 137 0.57 15.57 11.19
N ASP A 138 0.44 16.08 12.42
CA ASP A 138 0.86 15.36 13.65
C ASP A 138 0.22 13.96 13.78
N ASP A 139 -0.98 13.80 13.25
CA ASP A 139 -1.73 12.54 13.29
C ASP A 139 -1.64 11.74 11.98
N PHE A 140 -0.82 12.15 11.03
CA PHE A 140 -0.72 11.56 9.69
C PHE A 140 -2.03 11.49 8.90
N SER A 141 -3.00 12.37 9.21
CA SER A 141 -4.25 12.44 8.43
C SER A 141 -4.11 13.24 7.13
N ASN A 142 -3.10 14.10 7.06
CA ASN A 142 -2.83 14.92 5.88
C ASN A 142 -1.34 14.96 5.58
N ALA A 143 -1.01 14.96 4.28
CA ALA A 143 0.36 15.15 3.81
C ALA A 143 0.38 16.05 2.57
N VAL A 144 1.45 16.83 2.45
CA VAL A 144 1.78 17.59 1.25
C VAL A 144 3.14 17.14 0.74
N VAL A 145 3.18 16.66 -0.49
CA VAL A 145 4.41 16.27 -1.18
C VAL A 145 4.89 17.43 -2.01
N HIS A 146 6.04 17.97 -1.67
CA HIS A 146 6.70 19.04 -2.42
C HIS A 146 7.75 18.44 -3.36
N VAL A 147 7.66 18.80 -4.64
CA VAL A 147 8.60 18.41 -5.70
C VAL A 147 9.02 19.65 -6.46
N SER A 148 10.29 19.77 -6.83
CA SER A 148 10.74 20.90 -7.63
C SER A 148 10.11 20.90 -9.01
N SER A 149 9.68 22.08 -9.47
CA SER A 149 9.13 22.29 -10.80
C SER A 149 10.10 21.82 -11.89
N GLY A 150 9.54 21.22 -12.95
CA GLY A 150 10.34 20.72 -14.09
C GLY A 150 11.02 19.36 -13.87
N LYS A 151 10.81 18.70 -12.73
CA LYS A 151 11.26 17.31 -12.57
C LYS A 151 10.52 16.38 -13.53
N PRO A 152 11.19 15.39 -14.13
CA PRO A 152 10.54 14.34 -14.94
C PRO A 152 9.48 13.55 -14.17
N ASP A 153 8.44 13.07 -14.86
CA ASP A 153 7.31 12.32 -14.27
C ASP A 153 7.75 11.15 -13.39
N ARG A 154 8.86 10.48 -13.71
CA ARG A 154 9.40 9.39 -12.89
C ARG A 154 9.75 9.83 -11.45
N TYR A 155 10.21 11.08 -11.26
CA TYR A 155 10.50 11.63 -9.93
C TYR A 155 9.22 11.98 -9.20
N ILE A 156 8.21 12.46 -9.93
CA ILE A 156 6.89 12.78 -9.39
C ILE A 156 6.21 11.48 -8.92
N SER A 157 6.17 10.46 -9.78
CA SER A 157 5.61 9.15 -9.41
C SER A 157 6.34 8.52 -8.23
N PHE A 158 7.68 8.59 -8.20
CA PHE A 158 8.50 8.13 -7.09
C PHE A 158 8.16 8.84 -5.78
N ALA A 159 8.04 10.18 -5.80
CA ALA A 159 7.72 10.99 -4.63
C ALA A 159 6.33 10.65 -4.09
N VAL A 160 5.33 10.61 -4.97
CA VAL A 160 3.94 10.29 -4.61
C VAL A 160 3.82 8.86 -4.08
N ASP A 161 4.46 7.89 -4.73
CA ASP A 161 4.37 6.47 -4.35
C ASP A 161 4.97 6.21 -2.96
N ASN A 162 6.18 6.74 -2.69
CA ASN A 162 6.81 6.60 -1.38
C ASN A 162 6.05 7.36 -0.28
N ALA A 163 5.51 8.54 -0.58
CA ALA A 163 4.70 9.29 0.38
C ALA A 163 3.39 8.57 0.70
N LEU A 164 2.70 8.02 -0.30
CA LEU A 164 1.48 7.22 -0.09
C LEU A 164 1.75 5.96 0.73
N MET A 165 2.86 5.27 0.45
CA MET A 165 3.28 4.10 1.22
C MET A 165 3.56 4.45 2.69
N LEU A 166 4.28 5.55 2.95
CA LEU A 166 4.56 6.06 4.29
C LEU A 166 3.26 6.39 5.05
N MET A 167 2.39 7.20 4.43
CA MET A 167 1.13 7.63 5.03
C MET A 167 0.22 6.43 5.34
N TYR A 168 0.14 5.49 4.39
CA TYR A 168 -0.64 4.28 4.59
C TYR A 168 -0.10 3.43 5.74
N ALA A 169 1.21 3.17 5.78
CA ALA A 169 1.82 2.39 6.85
C ALA A 169 1.64 3.04 8.23
N ALA A 170 1.84 4.37 8.33
CA ALA A 170 1.71 5.10 9.58
C ALA A 170 0.26 5.12 10.09
N ARG A 171 -0.72 5.32 9.20
CA ARG A 171 -2.12 5.52 9.59
C ARG A 171 -2.88 4.21 9.80
N SER A 172 -2.61 3.20 8.97
CA SER A 172 -3.39 1.94 8.97
C SER A 172 -3.13 1.09 10.21
N ILE A 173 -2.00 1.26 10.88
CA ILE A 173 -1.65 0.49 12.09
C ILE A 173 -2.68 0.64 13.21
N ALA A 174 -3.34 1.79 13.31
CA ALA A 174 -4.41 2.04 14.28
C ALA A 174 -5.71 1.24 13.99
N TYR A 175 -5.76 0.56 12.85
CA TYR A 175 -6.93 -0.19 12.36
C TYR A 175 -6.60 -1.68 12.11
N ASP A 176 -5.74 -2.24 12.96
CA ASP A 176 -5.30 -3.66 12.88
C ASP A 176 -4.75 -4.04 11.49
N THR A 177 -4.05 -3.11 10.86
CA THR A 177 -3.55 -3.25 9.49
C THR A 177 -2.05 -2.98 9.44
N LEU A 178 -1.32 -3.86 8.78
CA LEU A 178 0.13 -3.77 8.60
C LEU A 178 0.50 -3.85 7.12
N LEU A 179 1.29 -2.89 6.66
CA LEU A 179 2.05 -3.00 5.42
C LEU A 179 3.36 -3.74 5.73
N ILE A 180 3.66 -4.81 5.02
CA ILE A 180 4.83 -5.64 5.31
C ILE A 180 5.70 -5.84 4.06
N HIS A 181 7.01 -6.03 4.25
CA HIS A 181 7.91 -6.37 3.14
C HIS A 181 7.95 -7.89 2.94
N ALA A 182 7.16 -8.38 1.99
CA ALA A 182 6.96 -9.81 1.74
C ALA A 182 6.58 -10.10 0.28
N SER A 183 6.76 -11.34 -0.15
CA SER A 183 6.09 -11.86 -1.35
C SER A 183 4.94 -12.78 -0.95
N VAL A 184 3.84 -12.73 -1.67
CA VAL A 184 2.61 -13.50 -1.35
C VAL A 184 2.12 -14.29 -2.53
N ILE A 185 1.96 -15.58 -2.32
CA ILE A 185 1.28 -16.50 -3.23
C ILE A 185 -0.14 -16.77 -2.72
N ARG A 186 -1.10 -16.67 -3.62
CA ARG A 186 -2.45 -17.21 -3.46
C ARG A 186 -2.50 -18.62 -4.02
N HIS A 187 -3.04 -19.56 -3.26
CA HIS A 187 -3.34 -20.91 -3.73
C HIS A 187 -4.56 -21.46 -2.99
N SER A 188 -5.50 -22.05 -3.73
CA SER A 188 -6.74 -22.64 -3.16
C SER A 188 -7.49 -21.68 -2.21
N ASP A 189 -7.66 -20.42 -2.64
CA ASP A 189 -8.31 -19.33 -1.88
C ASP A 189 -7.64 -18.98 -0.54
N ALA A 190 -6.36 -19.29 -0.38
CA ALA A 190 -5.56 -18.97 0.79
C ALA A 190 -4.26 -18.25 0.40
N GLY A 191 -3.77 -17.38 1.28
CA GLY A 191 -2.52 -16.63 1.12
C GLY A 191 -1.36 -17.26 1.89
N TYR A 192 -0.22 -17.34 1.25
CA TYR A 192 1.06 -17.81 1.81
C TYR A 192 2.08 -16.69 1.67
N VAL A 193 2.58 -16.20 2.79
CA VAL A 193 3.45 -15.04 2.89
C VAL A 193 4.89 -15.49 3.09
N PHE A 194 5.80 -15.00 2.26
CA PHE A 194 7.24 -15.24 2.37
C PHE A 194 7.93 -13.98 2.88
N LEU A 195 8.43 -14.05 4.12
CA LEU A 195 9.18 -12.99 4.80
C LEU A 195 10.69 -13.24 4.71
N GLY A 196 11.46 -12.16 4.70
CA GLY A 196 12.92 -12.21 4.75
C GLY A 196 13.53 -10.87 4.35
N ARG A 197 14.81 -10.67 4.67
CA ARG A 197 15.55 -9.48 4.23
C ARG A 197 15.59 -9.38 2.71
N SER A 198 15.89 -8.19 2.18
CA SER A 198 16.20 -8.05 0.75
C SER A 198 17.28 -9.04 0.34
N GLY A 199 17.14 -9.69 -0.82
CA GLY A 199 18.09 -10.69 -1.31
C GLY A 199 17.97 -12.10 -0.72
N THR A 200 17.11 -12.38 0.28
CA THR A 200 16.95 -13.75 0.85
C THR A 200 16.24 -14.74 -0.06
N GLY A 201 15.76 -14.30 -1.23
CA GLY A 201 15.13 -15.20 -2.19
C GLY A 201 13.59 -15.26 -2.11
N LYS A 202 12.91 -14.28 -1.49
CA LYS A 202 11.43 -14.22 -1.45
C LYS A 202 10.80 -14.43 -2.82
N SER A 203 11.15 -13.57 -3.80
CA SER A 203 10.61 -13.67 -5.16
C SER A 203 11.05 -14.96 -5.89
N THR A 204 12.23 -15.50 -5.56
CA THR A 204 12.67 -16.81 -6.08
C THR A 204 11.75 -17.92 -5.54
N HIS A 205 11.44 -17.89 -4.25
CA HIS A 205 10.56 -18.88 -3.62
C HIS A 205 9.14 -18.80 -4.19
N SER A 206 8.60 -17.60 -4.36
CA SER A 206 7.30 -17.39 -5.01
C SER A 206 7.29 -17.90 -6.45
N ARG A 207 8.36 -17.66 -7.22
CA ARG A 207 8.49 -18.20 -8.58
C ARG A 207 8.48 -19.72 -8.62
N LEU A 208 9.15 -20.39 -7.68
CA LEU A 208 9.12 -21.86 -7.58
C LEU A 208 7.70 -22.37 -7.32
N TRP A 209 6.91 -21.67 -6.52
CA TRP A 209 5.50 -22.02 -6.33
C TRP A 209 4.70 -21.87 -7.63
N LEU A 210 4.87 -20.76 -8.35
CA LEU A 210 4.17 -20.51 -9.62
C LEU A 210 4.54 -21.55 -10.70
N GLU A 211 5.77 -22.04 -10.70
CA GLU A 211 6.24 -23.01 -11.68
C GLU A 211 5.85 -24.47 -11.35
N ASN A 212 5.69 -24.82 -10.06
CA ASN A 212 5.58 -26.21 -9.62
C ASN A 212 4.27 -26.56 -8.94
N ILE A 213 3.44 -25.57 -8.57
CA ILE A 213 2.17 -25.80 -7.87
C ILE A 213 1.02 -25.31 -8.76
N GLU A 214 0.24 -26.23 -9.27
CA GLU A 214 -0.90 -25.93 -10.11
C GLU A 214 -1.92 -25.02 -9.36
N GLY A 215 -2.38 -23.96 -10.01
CA GLY A 215 -3.29 -22.98 -9.43
C GLY A 215 -2.68 -22.00 -8.45
N ALA A 216 -1.35 -22.00 -8.29
CA ALA A 216 -0.66 -20.95 -7.55
C ALA A 216 -0.63 -19.64 -8.37
N GLU A 217 -0.92 -18.51 -7.72
CA GLU A 217 -0.91 -17.19 -8.33
C GLU A 217 -0.17 -16.19 -7.43
N LEU A 218 0.57 -15.27 -8.05
CA LEU A 218 1.17 -14.16 -7.33
C LEU A 218 0.10 -13.16 -6.94
N LEU A 219 -0.01 -12.84 -5.64
CA LEU A 219 -0.91 -11.83 -5.13
C LEU A 219 -0.22 -10.46 -4.96
N ASN A 220 1.00 -10.47 -4.45
CA ASN A 220 1.86 -9.28 -4.35
C ASN A 220 3.33 -9.73 -4.23
N ASP A 221 4.27 -8.92 -4.73
CA ASP A 221 5.71 -9.23 -4.72
C ASP A 221 6.55 -8.14 -4.07
N ASP A 222 6.07 -7.46 -3.03
CA ASP A 222 6.91 -6.55 -2.25
C ASP A 222 6.23 -6.05 -0.96
N ASN A 223 5.12 -5.33 -1.08
CA ASN A 223 4.46 -4.71 0.06
C ASN A 223 2.97 -5.08 0.14
N PRO A 224 2.63 -6.34 0.43
CA PRO A 224 1.25 -6.75 0.72
C PRO A 224 0.77 -6.14 2.03
N VAL A 225 -0.56 -6.10 2.17
CA VAL A 225 -1.21 -5.65 3.40
C VAL A 225 -1.78 -6.84 4.15
N ILE A 226 -1.51 -6.94 5.44
CA ILE A 226 -2.17 -7.86 6.36
C ILE A 226 -3.14 -7.05 7.23
N ARG A 227 -4.36 -7.53 7.37
CA ARG A 227 -5.38 -6.90 8.21
C ARG A 227 -6.19 -7.93 8.99
N ILE A 228 -6.49 -7.61 10.24
CA ILE A 228 -7.45 -8.40 11.04
C ILE A 228 -8.84 -7.81 10.84
N VAL A 229 -9.76 -8.62 10.33
CA VAL A 229 -11.17 -8.25 10.11
C VAL A 229 -12.06 -9.27 10.74
N ASP A 230 -12.86 -8.86 11.74
CA ASP A 230 -13.78 -9.75 12.49
C ASP A 230 -13.08 -11.00 13.08
N GLY A 231 -11.83 -10.81 13.55
CA GLY A 231 -11.01 -11.88 14.14
C GLY A 231 -10.35 -12.82 13.11
N GLU A 232 -10.49 -12.57 11.82
CA GLU A 232 -9.79 -13.30 10.77
C GLU A 232 -8.60 -12.50 10.25
N VAL A 233 -7.47 -13.16 10.06
CA VAL A 233 -6.28 -12.55 9.48
C VAL A 233 -6.34 -12.69 7.97
N LEU A 234 -6.38 -11.57 7.27
CA LEU A 234 -6.49 -11.49 5.83
C LEU A 234 -5.20 -10.91 5.23
N VAL A 235 -4.83 -11.37 4.04
CA VAL A 235 -3.77 -10.77 3.24
C VAL A 235 -4.34 -10.21 1.94
N PHE A 236 -3.94 -8.99 1.63
CA PHE A 236 -4.41 -8.22 0.49
C PHE A 236 -3.25 -7.92 -0.44
N GLY A 237 -3.55 -7.89 -1.74
CA GLY A 237 -2.68 -7.21 -2.70
C GLY A 237 -2.68 -5.69 -2.46
N SER A 238 -1.69 -5.02 -3.00
CA SER A 238 -1.50 -3.59 -2.81
C SER A 238 -1.00 -2.91 -4.10
N PRO A 239 -1.04 -1.57 -4.20
CA PRO A 239 -0.44 -0.82 -5.28
C PRO A 239 1.11 -0.80 -5.22
N TRP A 240 1.70 -1.24 -4.12
CA TRP A 240 3.15 -1.27 -3.90
C TRP A 240 3.68 -2.66 -4.19
N SER A 241 4.20 -2.83 -5.41
CA SER A 241 4.82 -4.08 -5.87
C SER A 241 6.25 -3.81 -6.31
N GLY A 242 7.14 -4.78 -6.09
CA GLY A 242 8.54 -4.67 -6.41
C GLY A 242 8.84 -4.80 -7.92
N LYS A 243 9.83 -5.63 -8.26
CA LYS A 243 10.26 -5.82 -9.65
C LYS A 243 9.19 -6.44 -10.54
N THR A 244 8.28 -7.22 -9.95
CA THR A 244 7.14 -7.81 -10.66
C THR A 244 5.93 -6.91 -10.48
N HIS A 245 5.49 -6.28 -11.56
CA HIS A 245 4.30 -5.43 -11.52
C HIS A 245 3.04 -6.26 -11.28
N CYS A 246 2.64 -6.36 -10.01
CA CYS A 246 1.50 -7.15 -9.55
C CYS A 246 0.60 -6.27 -8.67
N TYR A 247 -0.29 -5.51 -9.32
CA TYR A 247 -1.21 -4.58 -8.66
C TYR A 247 -2.61 -5.18 -8.61
N LYS A 248 -2.85 -6.09 -7.67
CA LYS A 248 -4.12 -6.80 -7.53
C LYS A 248 -4.90 -6.27 -6.33
N ASN A 249 -6.10 -5.77 -6.56
CA ASN A 249 -7.06 -5.43 -5.50
C ASN A 249 -7.86 -6.69 -5.12
N GLU A 250 -7.17 -7.65 -4.55
CA GLU A 250 -7.69 -8.95 -4.15
C GLU A 250 -7.33 -9.24 -2.70
N VAL A 251 -8.08 -10.14 -2.08
CA VAL A 251 -7.91 -10.55 -0.69
C VAL A 251 -8.16 -12.03 -0.53
N VAL A 252 -7.37 -12.65 0.34
CA VAL A 252 -7.53 -14.05 0.75
C VAL A 252 -7.24 -14.20 2.25
N PRO A 253 -7.79 -15.23 2.92
CA PRO A 253 -7.39 -15.57 4.28
C PRO A 253 -5.89 -15.92 4.33
N LEU A 254 -5.20 -15.41 5.35
CA LEU A 254 -3.81 -15.78 5.60
C LEU A 254 -3.74 -17.21 6.14
N LYS A 255 -3.06 -18.10 5.41
CA LYS A 255 -2.92 -19.50 5.79
C LYS A 255 -1.58 -19.82 6.43
N GLY A 256 -0.53 -19.17 6.00
CA GLY A 256 0.81 -19.41 6.53
C GLY A 256 1.77 -18.27 6.25
N ILE A 257 2.74 -18.12 7.16
CA ILE A 257 3.87 -17.21 7.04
C ILE A 257 5.13 -18.05 7.09
N VAL A 258 5.97 -17.90 6.10
CA VAL A 258 7.28 -18.55 5.98
C VAL A 258 8.36 -17.49 6.11
N ARG A 259 9.21 -17.62 7.13
CA ARG A 259 10.40 -16.79 7.28
C ARG A 259 11.58 -17.43 6.57
N LEU A 260 12.10 -16.77 5.55
CA LEU A 260 13.31 -17.19 4.85
C LEU A 260 14.54 -16.63 5.58
N SER A 261 15.54 -17.47 5.77
CA SER A 261 16.86 -17.11 6.31
C SER A 261 17.94 -17.69 5.42
N GLN A 262 19.01 -16.96 5.25
CA GLN A 262 20.27 -17.47 4.68
C GLN A 262 21.14 -18.01 5.79
#